data_559d70925d4a0f457e6cf972fa027f05
#
_entry.id   559d70925d4a0f457e6cf972fa027f05
#
_cell.length_a   1.000
_cell.length_b   1.000
_cell.length_c   1.000
_cell.angle_alpha   90.00
_cell.angle_beta   90.00
_cell.angle_gamma   90.00
#
_symmetry.space_group_name_H-M   'P 1'
#
loop_
_entity.id
_entity.type
_entity.pdbx_description
1 polymer ?
#
loop_
_entity_poly.entity_id
_entity_poly.type
_entity_poly.pdbx_seq_one_letter_code
_entity_poly.pdbx_strand_id
1 'polypeptide(L)'
;MQKTIIADSSCLILLDKIEELDLLKKLFGKVIVTSIIAEEFGNPLPEWILIKDAKNINYQNILELSVDRGEASAIALAVEQSDCLLILDDQKARKLAAELNLKYTGTIALLVEAKSKGYITSVRPIINKIRKTNFHLTPELEKKILKSAGE
;
A
#
# COMPACT_ATOMS: atom_id res chain seq x y z
N MET A 1 -9.29 19.44 -0.60
CA MET A 1 -7.98 18.95 -1.10
C MET A 1 -7.94 17.44 -1.10
N GLN A 2 -7.47 16.88 -2.19
CA GLN A 2 -7.32 15.42 -2.26
C GLN A 2 -6.06 15.01 -1.49
N LYS A 3 -6.20 13.93 -0.73
CA LYS A 3 -5.08 13.32 -0.03
C LYS A 3 -4.11 12.67 -1.03
N THR A 4 -2.82 12.83 -0.79
CA THR A 4 -1.80 12.14 -1.58
C THR A 4 -1.69 10.70 -1.10
N ILE A 5 -1.83 9.75 -2.02
CA ILE A 5 -1.74 8.31 -1.71
C ILE A 5 -0.43 7.77 -2.26
N ILE A 6 0.39 7.20 -1.39
CA ILE A 6 1.67 6.61 -1.78
C ILE A 6 1.63 5.12 -1.45
N ALA A 7 1.78 4.27 -2.47
CA ALA A 7 1.75 2.82 -2.30
C ALA A 7 3.16 2.23 -2.36
N ASP A 8 3.45 1.28 -1.48
CA ASP A 8 4.67 0.48 -1.54
C ASP A 8 4.51 -0.65 -2.56
N SER A 9 5.64 -1.21 -2.98
CA SER A 9 5.69 -2.25 -4.00
C SER A 9 4.94 -3.53 -3.59
N SER A 10 4.96 -3.90 -2.31
CA SER A 10 4.27 -5.10 -1.83
C SER A 10 2.77 -5.05 -2.09
N CYS A 11 2.15 -3.88 -1.92
CA CYS A 11 0.74 -3.67 -2.23
C CYS A 11 0.47 -3.86 -3.73
N LEU A 12 1.27 -3.22 -4.57
CA LEU A 12 1.12 -3.32 -6.02
C LEU A 12 1.31 -4.75 -6.51
N ILE A 13 2.35 -5.43 -6.01
CA ILE A 13 2.67 -6.79 -6.41
C ILE A 13 1.54 -7.74 -6.02
N LEU A 14 1.04 -7.63 -4.79
CA LEU A 14 -0.05 -8.50 -4.32
C LEU A 14 -1.31 -8.29 -5.14
N LEU A 15 -1.76 -7.04 -5.28
CA LEU A 15 -2.99 -6.74 -6.01
C LEU A 15 -2.89 -7.11 -7.49
N ASP A 16 -1.72 -6.93 -8.08
CA ASP A 16 -1.50 -7.33 -9.47
C ASP A 16 -1.60 -8.85 -9.63
N LYS A 17 -0.99 -9.62 -8.71
CA LYS A 17 -1.04 -11.08 -8.74
C LYS A 17 -2.45 -11.65 -8.66
N ILE A 18 -3.31 -11.01 -7.89
CA ILE A 18 -4.70 -11.46 -7.73
C ILE A 18 -5.66 -10.74 -8.68
N GLU A 19 -5.14 -9.98 -9.63
CA GLU A 19 -5.91 -9.25 -10.65
C GLU A 19 -6.90 -8.25 -10.04
N GLU A 20 -6.50 -7.59 -8.95
CA GLU A 20 -7.33 -6.62 -8.22
C GLU A 20 -6.68 -5.23 -8.12
N LEU A 21 -5.69 -4.94 -8.98
CA LEU A 21 -4.97 -3.66 -8.92
C LEU A 21 -5.92 -2.46 -9.10
N ASP A 22 -6.97 -2.61 -9.90
CA ASP A 22 -7.96 -1.56 -10.15
C ASP A 22 -8.71 -1.10 -8.91
N LEU A 23 -8.70 -1.88 -7.82
CA LEU A 23 -9.29 -1.44 -6.56
C LEU A 23 -8.65 -0.16 -6.04
N LEU A 24 -7.35 0.03 -6.26
CA LEU A 24 -6.66 1.27 -5.87
C LEU A 24 -7.21 2.46 -6.63
N LYS A 25 -7.50 2.29 -7.92
CA LYS A 25 -8.11 3.34 -8.73
C LYS A 25 -9.51 3.67 -8.24
N LYS A 26 -10.32 2.65 -7.96
CA LYS A 26 -11.69 2.83 -7.46
C LYS A 26 -11.71 3.54 -6.11
N LEU A 27 -10.78 3.20 -5.21
CA LEU A 27 -10.71 3.79 -3.88
C LEU A 27 -10.17 5.22 -3.90
N PHE A 28 -9.15 5.51 -4.71
CA PHE A 28 -8.36 6.73 -4.59
C PHE A 28 -8.29 7.59 -5.86
N GLY A 29 -8.63 7.04 -7.01
CA GLY A 29 -8.50 7.70 -8.29
C GLY A 29 -7.07 7.70 -8.81
N LYS A 30 -6.15 8.33 -8.08
CA LYS A 30 -4.72 8.39 -8.41
C LYS A 30 -3.89 7.89 -7.25
N VAL A 31 -2.80 7.20 -7.57
CA VAL A 31 -1.84 6.68 -6.60
C VAL A 31 -0.45 7.09 -7.06
N ILE A 32 0.42 7.39 -6.10
CA ILE A 32 1.81 7.77 -6.36
C ILE A 32 2.71 6.64 -5.88
N VAL A 33 3.73 6.35 -6.67
CA VAL A 33 4.84 5.47 -6.29
C VAL A 33 6.14 6.19 -6.57
N THR A 34 7.22 5.78 -5.90
CA THR A 34 8.55 6.31 -6.23
C THR A 34 9.12 5.53 -7.41
N SER A 35 10.17 6.05 -8.04
CA SER A 35 10.86 5.34 -9.13
C SER A 35 11.43 4.00 -8.64
N ILE A 36 11.88 3.94 -7.39
CA ILE A 36 12.38 2.69 -6.79
C ILE A 36 11.27 1.65 -6.70
N ILE A 37 10.09 2.06 -6.23
CA ILE A 37 8.92 1.18 -6.13
C ILE A 37 8.46 0.71 -7.51
N ALA A 38 8.45 1.61 -8.50
CA ALA A 38 8.10 1.27 -9.88
C ALA A 38 9.04 0.20 -10.42
N GLU A 39 10.33 0.33 -10.15
CA GLU A 39 11.35 -0.65 -10.55
C GLU A 39 11.15 -1.99 -9.85
N GLU A 40 10.86 -1.97 -8.54
CA GLU A 40 10.57 -3.20 -7.78
C GLU A 40 9.32 -3.91 -8.29
N PHE A 41 8.30 -3.16 -8.68
CA PHE A 41 7.08 -3.71 -9.26
C PHE A 41 7.38 -4.42 -10.59
N GLY A 42 8.20 -3.79 -11.43
CA GLY A 42 8.75 -4.42 -12.64
C GLY A 42 7.81 -4.56 -13.82
N ASN A 43 6.54 -4.27 -13.66
CA ASN A 43 5.54 -4.31 -14.72
C ASN A 43 5.17 -2.89 -15.16
N PRO A 44 4.63 -2.71 -16.38
CA PRO A 44 4.17 -1.39 -16.80
C PRO A 44 3.09 -0.87 -15.84
N LEU A 45 3.18 0.42 -15.49
CA LEU A 45 2.22 1.06 -14.61
C LEU A 45 1.02 1.56 -15.42
N PRO A 46 -0.22 1.42 -14.90
CA PRO A 46 -1.38 2.05 -15.51
C PRO A 46 -1.27 3.58 -15.39
N GLU A 47 -2.03 4.31 -16.21
CA GLU A 47 -1.98 5.77 -16.29
C GLU A 47 -2.27 6.48 -14.97
N TRP A 48 -3.08 5.87 -14.12
CA TRP A 48 -3.48 6.46 -12.84
C TRP A 48 -2.46 6.26 -11.71
N ILE A 49 -1.38 5.52 -11.96
CA ILE A 49 -0.25 5.42 -11.02
C ILE A 49 0.87 6.32 -11.53
N LEU A 50 1.18 7.35 -10.74
CA LEU A 50 2.16 8.37 -11.09
C LEU A 50 3.47 8.15 -10.35
N ILE A 51 4.58 8.52 -10.96
CA ILE A 51 5.91 8.40 -10.34
C ILE A 51 6.32 9.76 -9.80
N LYS A 52 6.73 9.79 -8.54
CA LYS A 52 7.28 10.98 -7.89
C LYS A 52 8.32 10.55 -6.87
N ASP A 53 9.48 11.18 -6.88
CA ASP A 53 10.57 10.88 -5.96
C ASP A 53 10.72 11.96 -4.90
N ALA A 54 11.26 11.57 -3.73
CA ALA A 54 11.61 12.52 -2.68
C ALA A 54 12.73 13.44 -3.18
N LYS A 55 12.68 14.69 -2.76
CA LYS A 55 13.72 15.67 -3.09
C LYS A 55 14.93 15.49 -2.17
N ASN A 56 14.71 15.13 -0.91
CA ASN A 56 15.79 14.97 0.06
C ASN A 56 16.34 13.55 0.04
N ILE A 57 17.29 13.32 -0.84
CA ILE A 57 17.91 12.01 -1.02
C ILE A 57 18.73 11.59 0.22
N ASN A 58 19.33 12.54 0.92
CA ASN A 58 20.12 12.25 2.13
C ASN A 58 19.22 11.68 3.23
N TYR A 59 18.03 12.26 3.41
CA TYR A 59 17.06 11.77 4.36
C TYR A 59 16.61 10.35 4.00
N GLN A 60 16.34 10.12 2.72
CA GLN A 60 15.96 8.79 2.23
C GLN A 60 17.04 7.75 2.53
N ASN A 61 18.32 8.10 2.31
CA ASN A 61 19.45 7.22 2.58
C ASN A 61 19.54 6.88 4.09
N ILE A 62 19.24 7.84 4.96
CA ILE A 62 19.21 7.59 6.40
C ILE A 62 18.10 6.58 6.76
N LEU A 63 16.93 6.72 6.16
CA LEU A 63 15.83 5.78 6.41
C LEU A 63 16.14 4.36 5.95
N GLU A 64 16.98 4.19 4.95
CA GLU A 64 17.42 2.87 4.46
C GLU A 64 18.20 2.08 5.51
N LEU A 65 18.65 2.72 6.59
CA LEU A 65 19.27 2.03 7.72
C LEU A 65 18.26 1.25 8.55
N SER A 66 16.99 1.61 8.48
CA SER A 66 15.93 1.02 9.31
C SER A 66 14.94 0.15 8.53
N VAL A 67 14.70 0.47 7.27
CA VAL A 67 13.73 -0.22 6.41
C VAL A 67 14.34 -0.45 5.03
N ASP A 68 13.68 -1.23 4.20
CA ASP A 68 14.22 -1.48 2.86
C ASP A 68 14.15 -0.24 1.98
N ARG A 69 14.81 -0.32 0.83
CA ARG A 69 15.02 0.83 -0.06
C ARG A 69 13.70 1.40 -0.59
N GLY A 70 12.76 0.52 -0.99
CA GLY A 70 11.45 0.95 -1.49
C GLY A 70 10.64 1.64 -0.40
N GLU A 71 10.59 1.05 0.79
CA GLU A 71 9.89 1.62 1.94
C GLU A 71 10.50 2.96 2.35
N ALA A 72 11.83 3.05 2.39
CA ALA A 72 12.52 4.29 2.70
C ALA A 72 12.16 5.40 1.71
N SER A 73 12.10 5.07 0.42
CA SER A 73 11.74 6.03 -0.62
C SER A 73 10.31 6.56 -0.45
N ALA A 74 9.37 5.66 -0.11
CA ALA A 74 7.97 6.03 0.11
C ALA A 74 7.82 6.93 1.33
N ILE A 75 8.48 6.59 2.43
CA ILE A 75 8.41 7.38 3.68
C ILE A 75 9.08 8.75 3.48
N ALA A 76 10.24 8.80 2.82
CA ALA A 76 10.91 10.07 2.54
C ALA A 76 10.03 10.99 1.70
N LEU A 77 9.34 10.44 0.69
CA LEU A 77 8.41 11.21 -0.11
C LEU A 77 7.23 11.70 0.72
N ALA A 78 6.67 10.83 1.58
CA ALA A 78 5.52 11.17 2.43
C ALA A 78 5.81 12.33 3.37
N VAL A 79 7.02 12.39 3.93
CA VAL A 79 7.44 13.48 4.82
C VAL A 79 7.38 14.84 4.12
N GLU A 80 7.56 14.86 2.80
CA GLU A 80 7.53 16.10 2.01
C GLU A 80 6.12 16.52 1.60
N GLN A 81 5.11 15.68 1.87
CA GLN A 81 3.71 15.98 1.49
C GLN A 81 2.95 16.59 2.66
N SER A 82 2.00 17.48 2.38
CA SER A 82 1.19 18.13 3.42
C SER A 82 0.10 17.21 3.98
N ASP A 83 -0.49 16.36 3.16
CA ASP A 83 -1.52 15.39 3.58
C ASP A 83 -1.34 14.13 2.76
N CYS A 84 -0.93 13.05 3.42
CA CYS A 84 -0.52 11.84 2.75
C CYS A 84 -0.99 10.60 3.51
N LEU A 85 -1.36 9.58 2.76
CA LEU A 85 -1.63 8.24 3.28
C LEU A 85 -0.66 7.28 2.61
N LEU A 86 0.11 6.56 3.42
CA LEU A 86 1.01 5.50 2.95
C LEU A 86 0.29 4.16 2.99
N ILE A 87 0.48 3.35 1.97
CA ILE A 87 0.03 1.95 1.99
C ILE A 87 1.26 1.09 2.23
N LEU A 88 1.39 0.59 3.46
CA LEU A 88 2.55 -0.18 3.93
C LEU A 88 2.07 -1.44 4.63
N ASP A 89 2.65 -2.58 4.28
CA ASP A 89 2.32 -3.86 4.92
C ASP A 89 3.38 -4.33 5.91
N ASP A 90 4.63 -3.88 5.76
CA ASP A 90 5.73 -4.26 6.63
C ASP A 90 5.65 -3.58 8.01
N GLN A 91 5.83 -4.37 9.08
CA GLN A 91 5.71 -3.86 10.45
C GLN A 91 6.78 -2.82 10.81
N LYS A 92 8.02 -3.02 10.36
CA LYS A 92 9.10 -2.06 10.63
C LYS A 92 8.83 -0.73 9.94
N ALA A 93 8.36 -0.77 8.70
CA ALA A 93 8.02 0.43 7.95
C ALA A 93 6.84 1.16 8.59
N ARG A 94 5.81 0.44 9.05
CA ARG A 94 4.66 1.02 9.75
C ARG A 94 5.09 1.70 11.05
N LYS A 95 5.96 1.04 11.81
CA LYS A 95 6.48 1.60 13.07
C LYS A 95 7.23 2.91 12.81
N LEU A 96 8.08 2.93 11.79
CA LEU A 96 8.82 4.13 11.42
C LEU A 96 7.87 5.25 10.98
N ALA A 97 6.88 4.94 10.16
CA ALA A 97 5.88 5.91 9.72
C ALA A 97 5.13 6.50 10.92
N ALA A 98 4.74 5.66 11.88
CA ALA A 98 4.07 6.12 13.11
C ALA A 98 4.96 7.05 13.92
N GLU A 99 6.24 6.74 14.07
CA GLU A 99 7.22 7.57 14.79
C GLU A 99 7.40 8.93 14.11
N LEU A 100 7.20 9.00 12.79
CA LEU A 100 7.28 10.24 12.02
C LEU A 100 5.92 10.94 11.88
N ASN A 101 4.91 10.47 12.60
CA ASN A 101 3.54 11.01 12.58
C ASN A 101 2.88 10.96 11.19
N LEU A 102 3.23 9.98 10.40
CA LEU A 102 2.65 9.75 9.08
C LEU A 102 1.46 8.79 9.20
N LYS A 103 0.43 9.04 8.40
CA LYS A 103 -0.72 8.15 8.32
C LYS A 103 -0.41 6.98 7.40
N TYR A 104 -0.80 5.79 7.80
CA TYR A 104 -0.61 4.60 6.98
C TYR A 104 -1.79 3.64 7.11
N THR A 105 -1.91 2.78 6.10
CA THR A 105 -2.86 1.67 6.09
C THR A 105 -2.19 0.46 5.42
N GLY A 106 -2.82 -0.70 5.50
CA GLY A 106 -2.31 -1.90 4.83
C GLY A 106 -3.20 -2.32 3.68
N THR A 107 -2.68 -3.19 2.83
CA THR A 107 -3.40 -3.69 1.65
C THR A 107 -4.71 -4.37 2.05
N ILE A 108 -4.67 -5.18 3.12
CA ILE A 108 -5.85 -5.93 3.57
C ILE A 108 -6.97 -5.00 4.06
N ALA A 109 -6.62 -3.93 4.79
CA ALA A 109 -7.61 -2.96 5.25
C ALA A 109 -8.32 -2.28 4.08
N LEU A 110 -7.63 -2.12 2.94
CA LEU A 110 -8.24 -1.55 1.74
C LEU A 110 -9.34 -2.44 1.17
N LEU A 111 -9.24 -3.75 1.33
CA LEU A 111 -10.28 -4.69 0.88
C LEU A 111 -11.57 -4.49 1.66
N VAL A 112 -11.45 -4.31 2.98
CA VAL A 112 -12.60 -4.03 3.84
C VAL A 112 -13.24 -2.71 3.46
N GLU A 113 -12.44 -1.69 3.21
CA GLU A 113 -12.92 -0.38 2.78
C GLU A 113 -13.59 -0.46 1.41
N ALA A 114 -13.04 -1.23 0.48
CA ALA A 114 -13.62 -1.42 -0.85
C ALA A 114 -15.02 -2.05 -0.77
N LYS A 115 -15.18 -3.02 0.12
CA LYS A 115 -16.51 -3.61 0.37
C LYS A 115 -17.47 -2.59 0.96
N SER A 116 -17.02 -1.84 1.95
CA SER A 116 -17.83 -0.79 2.60
C SER A 116 -18.35 0.23 1.59
N LYS A 117 -17.53 0.56 0.59
CA LYS A 117 -17.89 1.54 -0.46
C LYS A 117 -18.62 0.92 -1.65
N GLY A 118 -18.85 -0.39 -1.62
CA GLY A 118 -19.60 -1.07 -2.67
C GLY A 118 -18.79 -1.41 -3.93
N TYR A 119 -17.47 -1.29 -3.89
CA TYR A 119 -16.63 -1.63 -5.03
C TYR A 119 -16.44 -3.13 -5.21
N ILE A 120 -16.61 -3.88 -4.12
CA ILE A 120 -16.67 -5.35 -4.14
C ILE A 120 -17.85 -5.79 -3.29
N THR A 121 -18.40 -6.96 -3.61
CA THR A 121 -19.56 -7.51 -2.89
C THR A 121 -19.17 -8.33 -1.67
N SER A 122 -17.97 -8.93 -1.72
CA SER A 122 -17.45 -9.81 -0.67
C SER A 122 -15.96 -9.81 -0.66
N VAL A 123 -15.36 -9.85 0.52
CA VAL A 123 -13.90 -9.93 0.71
C VAL A 123 -13.43 -11.39 0.61
N ARG A 124 -14.29 -12.35 0.94
CA ARG A 124 -13.93 -13.78 0.98
C ARG A 124 -13.29 -14.34 -0.29
N PRO A 125 -13.83 -14.09 -1.51
CA PRO A 125 -13.19 -14.58 -2.73
C PRO A 125 -11.78 -14.01 -2.93
N ILE A 126 -11.57 -12.75 -2.54
CA ILE A 126 -10.27 -12.09 -2.65
C ILE A 126 -9.27 -12.71 -1.67
N ILE A 127 -9.70 -12.98 -0.44
CA ILE A 127 -8.87 -13.68 0.56
C ILE A 127 -8.43 -15.03 0.00
N ASN A 128 -9.33 -15.76 -0.65
CA ASN A 128 -8.99 -17.05 -1.25
C ASN A 128 -7.91 -16.93 -2.33
N LYS A 129 -7.94 -15.85 -3.12
CA LYS A 129 -6.88 -15.57 -4.09
C LYS A 129 -5.55 -15.27 -3.38
N ILE A 130 -5.59 -14.48 -2.31
CA ILE A 130 -4.40 -14.11 -1.53
C ILE A 130 -3.73 -15.34 -0.94
N ARG A 131 -4.49 -16.31 -0.45
CA ARG A 131 -3.95 -17.57 0.10
C ARG A 131 -3.08 -18.33 -0.89
N LYS A 132 -3.32 -18.16 -2.18
CA LYS A 132 -2.56 -18.83 -3.24
C LYS A 132 -1.25 -18.10 -3.57
N THR A 133 -0.99 -16.97 -2.92
CA THR A 133 0.23 -16.19 -3.10
C THR A 133 1.18 -16.39 -1.93
N ASN A 134 2.37 -15.75 -1.99
CA ASN A 134 3.33 -15.76 -0.89
C ASN A 134 2.94 -14.83 0.27
N PHE A 135 1.88 -14.06 0.13
CA PHE A 135 1.47 -13.13 1.18
C PHE A 135 1.03 -13.90 2.41
N HIS A 136 1.65 -13.58 3.55
CA HIS A 136 1.38 -14.29 4.80
C HIS A 136 0.07 -13.84 5.43
N LEU A 137 -0.89 -14.74 5.51
CA LEU A 137 -2.21 -14.49 6.07
C LEU A 137 -2.52 -15.55 7.12
N THR A 138 -2.48 -15.15 8.40
CA THR A 138 -2.78 -16.08 9.49
C THR A 138 -4.29 -16.31 9.61
N PRO A 139 -4.72 -17.48 10.17
CA PRO A 139 -6.15 -17.71 10.41
C PRO A 139 -6.81 -16.65 11.29
N GLU A 140 -6.10 -16.14 12.30
CA GLU A 140 -6.61 -15.09 13.18
C GLU A 140 -6.84 -13.79 12.43
N LEU A 141 -5.87 -13.40 11.60
CA LEU A 141 -5.98 -12.19 10.78
C LEU A 141 -7.13 -12.31 9.79
N GLU A 142 -7.27 -13.48 9.17
CA GLU A 142 -8.35 -13.76 8.23
C GLU A 142 -9.71 -13.64 8.88
N LYS A 143 -9.90 -14.21 10.07
CA LYS A 143 -11.14 -14.08 10.85
C LYS A 143 -11.43 -12.61 11.16
N LYS A 144 -10.42 -11.86 11.56
CA LYS A 144 -10.55 -10.44 11.88
C LYS A 144 -11.01 -9.63 10.66
N ILE A 145 -10.45 -9.91 9.51
CA ILE A 145 -10.80 -9.25 8.25
C ILE A 145 -12.24 -9.54 7.87
N LEU A 146 -12.64 -10.81 7.91
CA LEU A 146 -14.01 -11.23 7.58
C LEU A 146 -15.00 -10.58 8.52
N LYS A 147 -14.71 -10.56 9.82
CA LYS A 147 -15.56 -9.92 10.82
C LYS A 147 -15.70 -8.43 10.54
N SER A 148 -14.58 -7.74 10.24
CA SER A 148 -14.59 -6.30 9.95
C SER A 148 -15.39 -5.99 8.68
N ALA A 149 -15.46 -6.94 7.74
CA ALA A 149 -16.22 -6.81 6.50
C ALA A 149 -17.67 -7.26 6.64
N GLY A 150 -18.08 -7.72 7.82
CA GLY A 150 -19.44 -8.23 8.03
C GLY A 150 -19.66 -9.64 7.51
N GLU A 151 -18.58 -10.38 7.36
CA GLU A 151 -18.57 -11.76 6.87
C GLU A 151 -18.01 -12.70 7.93
#